data_9ecbf75f0bffa296b232e4be69086a29
#
_entry.id   9ecbf75f0bffa296b232e4be69086a29
#
_cell.length_a   1.000
_cell.length_b   1.000
_cell.length_c   1.000
_cell.angle_alpha   90.00
_cell.angle_beta   90.00
_cell.angle_gamma   90.00
#
_symmetry.space_group_name_H-M   'P 1'
#
loop_
_entity.id
_entity.type
_entity.pdbx_description
1 polymer ?
#
loop_
_entity_poly.entity_id
_entity_poly.type
_entity_poly.pdbx_seq_one_letter_code
_entity_poly.pdbx_strand_id
1 'polypeptide(L)'
;MTVSNFRLAMPSVFSLTLCAVASAAHAGIADETLTFRGPDNGGRFELEHDSLVISSSTYDRHQGALATLSIGTTLPDSATATTQAVASNNYVTVWNNETVDASFGATSPIELSDVDASSGRVLHKTRVPEEAVVTSFSSKSELGLHITSDWRGSHVVFVGYARAGVGALDVSNSDAVPGQDPTNPVTFAFGTNFAFPRTIVSMDEHGRFSYTPTVDYGGNNGRSALLGPNGLYYTVGNANNGNATTFGASNGTNPDVTETTGVEVVKPINESWPSPSIPAGNSAEVDPLLQFTFTTKPDKPGKDDNYRGITEYGGALYFTKGSGSNGVDTVYSVDSLPTLANAASAKINIVPGFPTDSAKATGGDFTPFAIFFANATTMYVTDEGSGNATDVASHAGLQKWSLSDGVWTLDYVLTKGLIGNVDTNLTGIDGPYPDVTTVGLRNLTGVVQRDGTVTLWATTATSSASGDPGADPNKVVKITDRVAATSLTGSVAEESFTTIAGPVYGEVYRGVAYAE
;
A
#
# COMPACT_ATOMS: atom_id res chain seq x y z
N MET A 1 78.47 -32.34 -17.30
CA MET A 1 79.14 -31.87 -16.08
C MET A 1 78.46 -30.63 -15.57
N THR A 2 78.16 -30.66 -14.32
CA THR A 2 77.73 -29.58 -13.40
C THR A 2 76.30 -29.11 -13.50
N VAL A 3 75.50 -29.60 -12.58
CA VAL A 3 74.19 -29.20 -12.17
C VAL A 3 74.27 -27.90 -11.36
N SER A 4 73.43 -26.90 -11.65
CA SER A 4 73.27 -25.76 -10.79
C SER A 4 71.78 -25.58 -10.51
N ASN A 5 71.41 -25.67 -9.22
CA ASN A 5 70.06 -25.47 -8.67
C ASN A 5 69.71 -24.00 -8.70
N PHE A 6 68.51 -23.68 -9.26
CA PHE A 6 67.83 -22.40 -9.02
C PHE A 6 66.54 -22.66 -8.24
N ARG A 7 66.48 -22.11 -7.04
CA ARG A 7 65.24 -22.02 -6.23
C ARG A 7 64.45 -20.87 -6.77
N LEU A 8 63.23 -21.15 -7.23
CA LEU A 8 62.21 -20.13 -7.44
C LEU A 8 61.41 -19.89 -6.15
N ALA A 9 61.34 -18.62 -5.77
CA ALA A 9 60.45 -18.13 -4.70
C ALA A 9 59.01 -18.15 -5.16
N MET A 10 58.13 -18.63 -4.31
CA MET A 10 56.66 -18.55 -4.48
C MET A 10 56.17 -17.14 -4.18
N PRO A 11 55.24 -16.57 -4.95
CA PRO A 11 54.47 -15.41 -4.52
C PRO A 11 53.26 -15.86 -3.70
N SER A 12 52.95 -15.03 -2.73
CA SER A 12 51.87 -15.12 -1.77
C SER A 12 50.47 -15.35 -2.41
N VAL A 13 49.78 -16.30 -1.84
CA VAL A 13 48.39 -16.63 -2.14
C VAL A 13 47.48 -15.52 -1.65
N PHE A 14 46.78 -14.85 -2.55
CA PHE A 14 45.59 -14.08 -2.24
C PHE A 14 44.46 -15.05 -1.90
N SER A 15 43.98 -15.00 -0.66
CA SER A 15 42.81 -15.74 -0.22
C SER A 15 41.56 -15.06 -0.78
N LEU A 16 40.98 -15.62 -1.83
CA LEU A 16 39.65 -15.28 -2.29
C LEU A 16 38.67 -16.04 -1.40
N THR A 17 38.00 -15.34 -0.52
CA THR A 17 36.87 -15.91 0.24
C THR A 17 35.68 -16.02 -0.71
N LEU A 18 35.52 -17.22 -1.26
CA LEU A 18 34.36 -17.59 -2.05
C LEU A 18 33.20 -17.80 -1.06
N CYS A 19 32.22 -16.87 -1.02
CA CYS A 19 30.94 -17.15 -0.40
C CYS A 19 30.25 -18.23 -1.23
N ALA A 20 30.32 -19.46 -0.76
CA ALA A 20 29.56 -20.56 -1.31
C ALA A 20 28.10 -20.35 -0.94
N VAL A 21 27.25 -20.06 -1.93
CA VAL A 21 25.81 -20.23 -1.82
C VAL A 21 25.56 -21.74 -1.73
N ALA A 22 25.30 -22.22 -0.54
CA ALA A 22 24.92 -23.60 -0.33
C ALA A 22 23.51 -23.81 -0.89
N SER A 23 23.41 -24.50 -2.02
CA SER A 23 22.16 -25.14 -2.43
C SER A 23 21.87 -26.26 -1.42
N ALA A 24 20.97 -26.01 -0.48
CA ALA A 24 20.48 -27.03 0.42
C ALA A 24 19.63 -28.03 -0.36
N ALA A 25 20.15 -29.24 -0.49
CA ALA A 25 19.37 -30.38 -0.93
C ALA A 25 18.22 -30.65 0.07
N HIS A 26 17.02 -30.88 -0.46
CA HIS A 26 15.84 -31.29 0.32
C HIS A 26 16.13 -32.64 1.03
N ALA A 27 16.45 -32.55 2.30
CA ALA A 27 16.23 -33.66 3.22
C ALA A 27 15.02 -33.28 4.05
N GLY A 28 14.00 -34.15 4.04
CA GLY A 28 12.75 -33.94 4.75
C GLY A 28 12.99 -33.62 6.22
N ILE A 29 12.63 -32.43 6.61
CA ILE A 29 12.54 -32.01 8.01
C ILE A 29 11.05 -32.02 8.33
N ALA A 30 10.72 -32.81 9.35
CA ALA A 30 9.40 -32.84 9.95
C ALA A 30 8.98 -31.41 10.35
N ASP A 31 7.68 -31.20 10.21
CA ASP A 31 6.91 -30.03 10.59
C ASP A 31 7.32 -29.48 11.99
N GLU A 32 8.35 -28.65 12.02
CA GLU A 32 8.57 -27.74 13.12
C GLU A 32 8.01 -26.38 12.72
N THR A 33 6.82 -26.09 13.19
CA THR A 33 6.20 -24.77 13.19
C THR A 33 7.20 -23.76 13.76
N LEU A 34 7.88 -23.02 12.90
CA LEU A 34 8.68 -21.85 13.26
C LEU A 34 7.73 -20.76 13.79
N THR A 35 7.43 -20.84 15.06
CA THR A 35 6.80 -19.70 15.76
C THR A 35 7.85 -18.62 15.95
N PHE A 36 7.81 -17.61 15.10
CA PHE A 36 8.58 -16.39 15.33
C PHE A 36 8.03 -15.69 16.57
N ARG A 37 8.82 -15.65 17.61
CA ARG A 37 8.59 -14.76 18.76
C ARG A 37 9.14 -13.39 18.40
N GLY A 38 8.28 -12.39 18.34
CA GLY A 38 8.71 -10.99 18.30
C GLY A 38 9.57 -10.65 19.53
N PRO A 39 10.48 -9.68 19.44
CA PRO A 39 11.52 -9.47 20.45
C PRO A 39 11.07 -8.87 21.78
N ASP A 40 9.82 -8.57 22.04
CA ASP A 40 9.44 -8.01 23.33
C ASP A 40 8.13 -8.56 23.88
N ASN A 41 8.26 -9.16 25.03
CA ASN A 41 7.27 -9.65 26.00
C ASN A 41 6.81 -11.10 25.96
N GLY A 42 7.39 -12.00 25.21
CA GLY A 42 7.18 -13.45 25.43
C GLY A 42 5.73 -13.98 25.29
N GLY A 43 4.80 -13.17 24.85
CA GLY A 43 3.42 -13.50 24.56
C GLY A 43 3.26 -13.87 23.08
N ARG A 44 2.45 -14.89 22.83
CA ARG A 44 1.96 -15.21 21.48
C ARG A 44 1.09 -14.03 21.04
N PHE A 45 1.24 -13.57 19.78
CA PHE A 45 0.29 -12.62 19.20
C PHE A 45 -1.09 -13.30 19.17
N GLU A 46 -2.08 -12.64 19.71
CA GLU A 46 -3.49 -13.00 19.58
C GLU A 46 -4.23 -11.73 19.22
N LEU A 47 -5.06 -11.78 18.18
CA LEU A 47 -5.88 -10.66 17.78
C LEU A 47 -6.98 -10.46 18.82
N GLU A 48 -6.96 -9.32 19.49
CA GLU A 48 -7.95 -8.99 20.50
C GLU A 48 -9.26 -8.50 19.85
N HIS A 49 -10.39 -8.85 20.45
CA HIS A 49 -11.68 -8.27 20.07
C HIS A 49 -11.77 -6.81 20.52
N ASP A 50 -12.52 -6.00 19.78
CA ASP A 50 -12.68 -4.56 20.04
C ASP A 50 -11.34 -3.79 19.98
N SER A 51 -10.41 -4.24 19.17
CA SER A 51 -9.12 -3.62 18.94
C SER A 51 -8.94 -3.11 17.51
N LEU A 52 -7.85 -2.40 17.28
CA LEU A 52 -7.43 -1.97 15.95
C LEU A 52 -6.11 -2.61 15.59
N VAL A 53 -6.02 -3.19 14.42
CA VAL A 53 -4.73 -3.49 13.80
C VAL A 53 -4.32 -2.31 12.93
N ILE A 54 -3.11 -1.80 13.19
CA ILE A 54 -2.52 -0.70 12.45
C ILE A 54 -1.26 -1.23 11.78
N SER A 55 -1.14 -1.05 10.46
CA SER A 55 0.11 -1.28 9.75
C SER A 55 0.95 -0.02 9.73
N SER A 56 2.23 -0.15 9.97
CA SER A 56 3.19 0.93 9.81
C SER A 56 4.44 0.46 9.07
N SER A 57 5.09 1.39 8.39
CA SER A 57 6.44 1.25 7.89
C SER A 57 7.37 2.09 8.72
N THR A 58 8.52 1.52 9.10
CA THR A 58 9.53 2.21 9.89
C THR A 58 10.76 2.46 9.04
N TYR A 59 11.30 3.65 9.14
CA TYR A 59 12.55 4.02 8.51
C TYR A 59 13.43 4.73 9.52
N ASP A 60 14.46 4.02 9.88
CA ASP A 60 15.51 4.56 10.70
C ASP A 60 16.77 4.66 9.84
N ARG A 61 17.29 5.88 9.68
CA ARG A 61 18.53 6.10 8.91
C ARG A 61 19.75 5.36 9.47
N HIS A 62 19.65 4.78 10.66
CA HIS A 62 20.69 3.95 11.24
C HIS A 62 20.55 2.47 10.89
N GLN A 63 19.46 2.08 10.23
CA GLN A 63 19.16 0.70 9.89
C GLN A 63 18.87 0.54 8.39
N GLY A 64 19.33 -0.58 7.82
CA GLY A 64 19.05 -0.95 6.44
C GLY A 64 19.63 0.01 5.40
N ALA A 65 18.96 0.19 4.27
CA ALA A 65 19.42 1.02 3.16
C ALA A 65 19.41 2.51 3.49
N LEU A 66 18.57 2.93 4.41
CA LEU A 66 18.52 4.33 4.81
C LEU A 66 19.84 4.76 5.48
N ALA A 67 20.52 3.84 6.12
CA ALA A 67 21.85 4.08 6.66
C ALA A 67 22.93 4.34 5.58
N THR A 68 22.70 3.84 4.37
CA THR A 68 23.67 3.94 3.25
C THR A 68 23.22 4.91 2.16
N LEU A 69 21.93 5.26 2.11
CA LEU A 69 21.40 6.19 1.14
C LEU A 69 21.67 7.63 1.57
N SER A 70 22.57 8.30 0.87
CA SER A 70 22.96 9.68 1.15
C SER A 70 22.77 10.56 -0.09
N ILE A 71 22.66 11.87 0.12
CA ILE A 71 22.63 12.85 -0.97
C ILE A 71 23.83 12.63 -1.89
N GLY A 72 23.58 12.61 -3.20
CA GLY A 72 24.58 12.35 -4.22
C GLY A 72 24.81 10.87 -4.53
N THR A 73 24.17 9.92 -3.82
CA THR A 73 24.17 8.51 -4.22
C THR A 73 23.53 8.38 -5.60
N THR A 74 24.19 7.66 -6.51
CA THR A 74 23.64 7.37 -7.82
C THR A 74 22.54 6.32 -7.69
N LEU A 75 21.35 6.66 -8.18
CA LEU A 75 20.16 5.83 -8.14
C LEU A 75 19.77 5.42 -9.55
N PRO A 76 19.15 4.26 -9.73
CA PRO A 76 18.49 3.94 -10.99
C PRO A 76 17.31 4.91 -11.21
N ASP A 77 17.12 5.33 -12.43
CA ASP A 77 16.08 6.27 -12.86
C ASP A 77 15.26 5.65 -14.00
N SER A 78 15.93 4.85 -14.82
CA SER A 78 15.32 4.04 -15.87
C SER A 78 16.29 2.95 -16.30
N ALA A 79 15.88 2.11 -17.26
CA ALA A 79 16.77 1.08 -17.85
C ALA A 79 18.11 1.62 -18.37
N THR A 80 18.15 2.88 -18.74
CA THR A 80 19.30 3.50 -19.44
C THR A 80 19.82 4.77 -18.79
N ALA A 81 19.16 5.28 -17.77
CA ALA A 81 19.50 6.52 -17.10
C ALA A 81 19.72 6.29 -15.60
N THR A 82 20.51 7.16 -15.01
CA THR A 82 20.73 7.24 -13.57
C THR A 82 20.55 8.70 -13.13
N THR A 83 20.10 8.88 -11.90
CA THR A 83 20.02 10.19 -11.25
C THR A 83 20.77 10.17 -9.93
N GLN A 84 20.96 11.34 -9.34
CA GLN A 84 21.55 11.42 -8.01
C GLN A 84 20.45 11.64 -6.97
N ALA A 85 20.56 10.97 -5.84
CA ALA A 85 19.72 11.19 -4.70
C ALA A 85 19.79 12.64 -4.25
N VAL A 86 18.63 13.26 -4.09
CA VAL A 86 18.48 14.64 -3.61
C VAL A 86 17.81 14.63 -2.24
N ALA A 87 18.07 15.62 -1.42
CA ALA A 87 17.32 15.80 -0.19
C ALA A 87 15.85 16.08 -0.52
N SER A 88 14.94 15.35 0.10
CA SER A 88 13.58 15.84 0.22
C SER A 88 13.60 17.09 1.11
N ASN A 89 12.92 18.15 0.70
CA ASN A 89 13.11 19.46 1.33
C ASN A 89 12.67 19.52 2.80
N ASN A 90 11.93 18.56 3.30
CA ASN A 90 11.33 18.60 4.63
C ASN A 90 11.75 17.48 5.53
N TYR A 91 11.99 16.30 5.00
CA TYR A 91 12.49 15.19 5.79
C TYR A 91 13.98 15.03 5.53
N VAL A 92 14.71 14.74 6.56
CA VAL A 92 16.15 14.97 6.68
C VAL A 92 16.98 14.06 5.81
N THR A 93 16.39 13.01 5.30
CA THR A 93 17.12 11.99 4.57
C THR A 93 16.44 11.64 3.27
N VAL A 94 17.23 11.21 2.32
CA VAL A 94 16.77 10.73 1.03
C VAL A 94 16.35 9.28 1.22
N TRP A 95 15.10 9.01 1.49
CA TRP A 95 14.57 7.65 1.44
C TRP A 95 13.63 7.41 0.27
N ASN A 96 13.30 8.47 -0.42
CA ASN A 96 12.69 8.41 -1.72
C ASN A 96 13.33 9.43 -2.65
N ASN A 97 13.04 9.34 -3.91
CA ASN A 97 13.50 10.27 -4.92
C ASN A 97 12.32 10.75 -5.78
N GLU A 98 11.17 10.93 -5.17
CA GLU A 98 9.90 11.17 -5.84
C GLU A 98 9.90 12.41 -6.73
N THR A 99 10.71 13.42 -6.42
CA THR A 99 10.91 14.58 -7.29
C THR A 99 11.50 14.20 -8.64
N VAL A 100 12.29 13.14 -8.71
CA VAL A 100 12.95 12.65 -9.94
C VAL A 100 12.20 11.45 -10.48
N ASP A 101 11.84 10.51 -9.62
CA ASP A 101 11.11 9.30 -9.95
C ASP A 101 10.02 9.03 -8.89
N ALA A 102 8.78 9.29 -9.27
CA ALA A 102 7.62 9.13 -8.39
C ALA A 102 7.34 7.69 -7.93
N SER A 103 8.03 6.69 -8.47
CA SER A 103 7.91 5.28 -8.07
C SER A 103 9.10 4.81 -7.26
N PHE A 104 10.16 5.61 -7.19
CA PHE A 104 11.36 5.26 -6.45
C PHE A 104 11.09 5.24 -4.94
N GLY A 105 11.62 4.24 -4.28
CA GLY A 105 11.62 4.15 -2.82
C GLY A 105 12.66 3.15 -2.33
N ALA A 106 12.97 3.23 -1.05
CA ALA A 106 13.73 2.21 -0.33
C ALA A 106 12.77 1.27 0.40
N THR A 107 13.05 -0.01 0.40
CA THR A 107 12.23 -0.96 1.14
C THR A 107 12.42 -0.80 2.65
N SER A 108 11.33 -0.92 3.39
CA SER A 108 11.29 -0.84 4.83
C SER A 108 10.48 -1.97 5.46
N PRO A 109 10.74 -2.31 6.74
CA PRO A 109 9.99 -3.35 7.43
C PRO A 109 8.54 -2.94 7.64
N ILE A 110 7.68 -3.94 7.76
CA ILE A 110 6.26 -3.77 8.09
C ILE A 110 6.05 -4.20 9.54
N GLU A 111 5.49 -3.32 10.34
CA GLU A 111 5.03 -3.62 11.69
C GLU A 111 3.50 -3.60 11.73
N LEU A 112 2.91 -4.58 12.41
CA LEU A 112 1.50 -4.63 12.73
C LEU A 112 1.37 -4.42 14.24
N SER A 113 0.64 -3.38 14.62
CA SER A 113 0.34 -3.06 16.02
C SER A 113 -1.14 -3.32 16.28
N ASP A 114 -1.43 -4.19 17.24
CA ASP A 114 -2.76 -4.35 17.81
C ASP A 114 -2.89 -3.36 18.97
N VAL A 115 -3.89 -2.48 18.89
CA VAL A 115 -4.08 -1.38 19.84
C VAL A 115 -5.52 -1.35 20.34
N ASP A 116 -5.69 -0.98 21.61
CA ASP A 116 -7.00 -0.70 22.17
C ASP A 116 -7.69 0.42 21.38
N ALA A 117 -8.84 0.11 20.79
CA ALA A 117 -9.57 0.99 19.88
C ALA A 117 -10.06 2.30 20.52
N SER A 118 -10.15 2.34 21.85
CA SER A 118 -10.60 3.51 22.59
C SER A 118 -9.47 4.48 22.94
N SER A 119 -8.34 3.94 23.40
CA SER A 119 -7.23 4.71 23.99
C SER A 119 -5.98 4.77 23.12
N GLY A 120 -5.86 3.91 22.10
CA GLY A 120 -4.65 3.78 21.30
C GLY A 120 -3.50 3.07 22.02
N ARG A 121 -3.75 2.50 23.20
CA ARG A 121 -2.73 1.75 23.93
C ARG A 121 -2.35 0.48 23.17
N VAL A 122 -1.08 0.33 22.87
CA VAL A 122 -0.56 -0.87 22.21
C VAL A 122 -0.76 -2.09 23.11
N LEU A 123 -1.42 -3.10 22.59
CA LEU A 123 -1.68 -4.40 23.22
C LEU A 123 -0.61 -5.39 22.80
N HIS A 124 -0.44 -5.55 21.50
CA HIS A 124 0.54 -6.43 20.89
C HIS A 124 1.22 -5.75 19.71
N LYS A 125 2.43 -6.19 19.39
CA LYS A 125 3.13 -5.83 18.16
C LYS A 125 3.70 -7.08 17.53
N THR A 126 3.62 -7.16 16.22
CA THR A 126 4.31 -8.18 15.46
C THR A 126 4.95 -7.56 14.22
N ARG A 127 6.11 -8.07 13.85
CA ARG A 127 6.80 -7.65 12.65
C ARG A 127 6.63 -8.72 11.59
N VAL A 128 6.25 -8.31 10.39
CA VAL A 128 6.26 -9.21 9.24
C VAL A 128 7.72 -9.66 9.01
N PRO A 129 7.99 -10.96 8.76
CA PRO A 129 9.34 -11.41 8.46
C PRO A 129 9.94 -10.64 7.29
N GLU A 130 10.99 -9.88 7.55
CA GLU A 130 11.59 -8.92 6.61
C GLU A 130 12.18 -9.60 5.37
N GLU A 131 12.64 -10.83 5.52
CA GLU A 131 13.15 -11.63 4.39
C GLU A 131 12.02 -12.19 3.52
N ALA A 132 10.80 -12.24 4.05
CA ALA A 132 9.64 -12.70 3.31
C ALA A 132 8.96 -11.55 2.58
N VAL A 133 8.57 -10.48 3.30
CA VAL A 133 7.84 -9.35 2.73
C VAL A 133 8.24 -8.04 3.39
N VAL A 134 8.39 -7.03 2.57
CA VAL A 134 8.66 -5.64 2.96
C VAL A 134 7.69 -4.71 2.24
N THR A 135 7.60 -3.46 2.69
CA THR A 135 6.98 -2.38 1.93
C THR A 135 8.04 -1.51 1.29
N SER A 136 7.65 -0.68 0.33
CA SER A 136 8.51 0.33 -0.25
C SER A 136 8.14 1.71 0.29
N PHE A 137 9.14 2.55 0.37
CA PHE A 137 9.02 3.92 0.83
C PHE A 137 8.68 4.83 -0.33
N SER A 138 7.48 4.80 -0.79
CA SER A 138 6.95 5.77 -1.73
C SER A 138 5.50 6.08 -1.37
N SER A 139 5.02 7.24 -1.78
CA SER A 139 3.60 7.62 -1.60
C SER A 139 2.61 6.63 -2.21
N LYS A 140 3.09 5.71 -3.03
CA LYS A 140 2.30 4.74 -3.78
C LYS A 140 2.21 3.37 -3.11
N SER A 141 3.05 3.09 -2.14
CA SER A 141 3.06 1.80 -1.42
C SER A 141 2.12 1.85 -0.23
N GLU A 142 0.87 1.66 -0.50
CA GLU A 142 -0.14 1.69 0.53
C GLU A 142 -0.35 0.28 1.11
N LEU A 143 -0.23 0.16 2.42
CA LEU A 143 -0.55 -1.06 3.17
C LEU A 143 -1.98 -0.99 3.68
N GLY A 144 -2.95 -0.95 2.77
CA GLY A 144 -4.37 -1.04 3.13
C GLY A 144 -4.64 -2.36 3.84
N LEU A 145 -5.15 -2.29 5.07
CA LEU A 145 -5.47 -3.47 5.86
C LEU A 145 -6.94 -3.80 5.77
N HIS A 146 -7.24 -5.10 5.69
CA HIS A 146 -8.57 -5.64 5.91
C HIS A 146 -8.53 -6.78 6.92
N ILE A 147 -9.52 -6.84 7.78
CA ILE A 147 -9.79 -8.00 8.62
C ILE A 147 -11.04 -8.68 8.06
N THR A 148 -10.88 -9.95 7.70
CA THR A 148 -11.98 -10.79 7.25
C THR A 148 -12.04 -12.02 8.12
N SER A 149 -13.22 -12.36 8.59
CA SER A 149 -13.45 -13.59 9.37
C SER A 149 -14.09 -14.65 8.49
N ASP A 150 -13.52 -15.84 8.51
CA ASP A 150 -14.07 -17.03 7.87
C ASP A 150 -14.21 -18.17 8.89
N TRP A 151 -14.52 -19.38 8.43
CA TRP A 151 -14.65 -20.56 9.29
C TRP A 151 -13.33 -21.00 9.97
N ARG A 152 -12.20 -20.45 9.56
CA ARG A 152 -10.87 -20.71 10.11
C ARG A 152 -10.44 -19.67 11.14
N GLY A 153 -11.19 -18.58 11.32
CA GLY A 153 -10.90 -17.47 12.21
C GLY A 153 -10.75 -16.13 11.48
N SER A 154 -10.23 -15.16 12.17
CA SER A 154 -10.00 -13.82 11.63
C SER A 154 -8.62 -13.74 10.95
N HIS A 155 -8.58 -13.06 9.82
CA HIS A 155 -7.39 -12.85 9.00
C HIS A 155 -7.16 -11.38 8.76
N VAL A 156 -5.95 -10.90 9.06
CA VAL A 156 -5.48 -9.57 8.64
C VAL A 156 -4.81 -9.71 7.28
N VAL A 157 -5.31 -8.98 6.28
CA VAL A 157 -4.87 -9.11 4.88
C VAL A 157 -4.32 -7.78 4.37
N PHE A 158 -3.20 -7.82 3.65
CA PHE A 158 -2.55 -6.67 3.00
C PHE A 158 -1.62 -7.11 1.87
N VAL A 159 -1.04 -6.15 1.15
CA VAL A 159 -0.08 -6.40 0.05
C VAL A 159 1.28 -5.83 0.41
N GLY A 160 2.34 -6.53 0.01
CA GLY A 160 3.73 -6.09 0.11
C GLY A 160 4.59 -6.63 -1.01
N TYR A 161 5.90 -6.39 -0.94
CA TYR A 161 6.88 -6.89 -1.91
C TYR A 161 7.60 -8.12 -1.36
N ALA A 162 7.52 -9.21 -2.11
CA ALA A 162 8.14 -10.47 -1.70
C ALA A 162 9.66 -10.45 -1.86
N ARG A 163 10.36 -10.92 -0.82
CA ARG A 163 11.78 -11.31 -0.86
C ARG A 163 12.78 -10.21 -1.21
N ALA A 164 12.38 -8.96 -1.17
CA ALA A 164 13.28 -7.85 -1.44
C ALA A 164 14.26 -7.58 -0.29
N GLY A 165 13.85 -7.92 0.94
CA GLY A 165 14.59 -7.55 2.16
C GLY A 165 14.52 -6.05 2.44
N VAL A 166 14.89 -5.66 3.65
CA VAL A 166 14.96 -4.24 4.03
C VAL A 166 16.17 -3.62 3.35
N GLY A 167 15.94 -2.46 2.77
CA GLY A 167 17.01 -1.67 2.22
C GLY A 167 17.28 -1.85 0.76
N ALA A 168 16.48 -2.60 0.04
CA ALA A 168 16.55 -2.61 -1.40
C ALA A 168 16.01 -1.29 -1.96
N LEU A 169 16.66 -0.81 -3.00
CA LEU A 169 16.28 0.44 -3.65
C LEU A 169 15.41 0.15 -4.87
N ASP A 170 14.41 1.00 -5.09
CA ASP A 170 13.62 1.03 -6.31
C ASP A 170 12.83 -0.26 -6.62
N VAL A 171 12.42 -0.98 -5.59
CA VAL A 171 11.71 -2.25 -5.73
C VAL A 171 10.31 -2.06 -6.33
N SER A 172 9.69 -0.92 -6.11
CA SER A 172 8.39 -0.59 -6.69
C SER A 172 8.42 -0.50 -8.22
N ASN A 173 9.57 -0.17 -8.81
CA ASN A 173 9.76 -0.19 -10.25
C ASN A 173 10.19 -1.58 -10.79
N SER A 174 10.31 -2.59 -9.93
CA SER A 174 10.68 -3.93 -10.36
C SER A 174 9.52 -4.67 -11.01
N ASP A 175 9.87 -5.55 -11.93
CA ASP A 175 8.91 -6.51 -12.46
C ASP A 175 8.40 -7.48 -11.39
N ALA A 176 7.17 -7.93 -11.52
CA ALA A 176 6.69 -9.09 -10.80
C ALA A 176 7.28 -10.39 -11.37
N VAL A 177 7.54 -10.40 -12.67
CA VAL A 177 8.19 -11.51 -13.39
C VAL A 177 9.40 -10.96 -14.16
N PRO A 178 10.56 -11.65 -14.18
CA PRO A 178 11.74 -11.16 -14.88
C PRO A 178 11.49 -10.84 -16.35
N GLY A 179 11.86 -9.63 -16.76
CA GLY A 179 11.74 -9.16 -18.13
C GLY A 179 10.35 -8.73 -18.58
N GLN A 180 9.41 -8.61 -17.66
CA GLN A 180 8.07 -8.13 -17.97
C GLN A 180 8.05 -6.62 -18.22
N ASP A 181 8.87 -5.86 -17.51
CA ASP A 181 9.09 -4.43 -17.77
C ASP A 181 10.55 -4.16 -18.16
N PRO A 182 10.89 -4.12 -19.44
CA PRO A 182 12.24 -3.86 -19.88
C PRO A 182 12.69 -2.41 -19.69
N THR A 183 11.79 -1.50 -19.32
CA THR A 183 12.08 -0.07 -19.21
C THR A 183 12.50 0.38 -17.83
N ASN A 184 12.09 -0.34 -16.80
CA ASN A 184 12.48 -0.11 -15.41
C ASN A 184 13.11 -1.37 -14.80
N PRO A 185 14.17 -1.94 -15.38
CA PRO A 185 14.84 -3.06 -14.78
C PRO A 185 15.51 -2.57 -13.49
N VAL A 186 15.10 -3.10 -12.36
CA VAL A 186 15.83 -2.87 -11.11
C VAL A 186 17.22 -3.48 -11.27
N THR A 187 18.22 -2.63 -11.42
CA THR A 187 19.60 -3.05 -11.58
C THR A 187 20.27 -2.94 -10.22
N PHE A 188 20.32 -4.04 -9.48
CA PHE A 188 21.13 -4.10 -8.28
C PHE A 188 22.63 -4.11 -8.63
N ALA A 189 23.47 -3.86 -7.63
CA ALA A 189 24.92 -3.73 -7.74
C ALA A 189 25.65 -4.88 -8.49
N PHE A 190 24.95 -5.93 -8.85
CA PHE A 190 25.47 -7.11 -9.57
C PHE A 190 24.99 -7.20 -11.03
N GLY A 191 24.30 -6.19 -11.55
CA GLY A 191 23.92 -6.14 -12.97
C GLY A 191 22.89 -7.18 -13.42
N THR A 192 22.12 -7.72 -12.51
CA THR A 192 21.03 -8.66 -12.80
C THR A 192 19.69 -8.01 -12.49
N ASN A 193 18.74 -8.18 -13.38
CA ASN A 193 17.36 -7.77 -13.13
C ASN A 193 16.72 -8.76 -12.15
N PHE A 194 16.18 -8.26 -11.06
CA PHE A 194 15.45 -9.06 -10.08
C PHE A 194 13.97 -8.78 -10.22
N ALA A 195 13.17 -9.84 -10.16
CA ALA A 195 11.74 -9.74 -10.00
C ALA A 195 11.38 -9.81 -8.52
N PHE A 196 10.56 -8.87 -8.08
CA PHE A 196 9.98 -8.88 -6.73
C PHE A 196 8.46 -8.95 -6.86
N PRO A 197 7.88 -10.15 -6.84
CA PRO A 197 6.43 -10.30 -6.92
C PRO A 197 5.75 -9.50 -5.81
N ARG A 198 4.62 -8.91 -6.13
CA ARG A 198 3.73 -8.40 -5.10
C ARG A 198 3.11 -9.62 -4.43
N THR A 199 2.95 -9.54 -3.13
CA THR A 199 2.51 -10.69 -2.35
C THR A 199 1.39 -10.26 -1.44
N ILE A 200 0.26 -10.96 -1.55
CA ILE A 200 -0.81 -10.85 -0.58
C ILE A 200 -0.36 -11.61 0.67
N VAL A 201 -0.36 -10.92 1.78
CA VAL A 201 -0.04 -11.46 3.10
C VAL A 201 -1.32 -11.64 3.87
N SER A 202 -1.49 -12.79 4.47
CA SER A 202 -2.57 -13.07 5.41
C SER A 202 -1.96 -13.49 6.74
N MET A 203 -2.29 -12.79 7.79
CA MET A 203 -1.94 -13.15 9.17
C MET A 203 -3.20 -13.64 9.88
N ASP A 204 -3.15 -14.84 10.44
CA ASP A 204 -4.26 -15.38 11.22
C ASP A 204 -4.33 -14.75 12.63
N GLU A 205 -5.41 -15.02 13.36
CA GLU A 205 -5.64 -14.52 14.72
C GLU A 205 -4.54 -14.90 15.71
N HIS A 206 -3.71 -15.87 15.37
CA HIS A 206 -2.59 -16.35 16.17
C HIS A 206 -1.23 -15.78 15.73
N GLY A 207 -1.22 -14.81 14.79
CA GLY A 207 0.00 -14.18 14.30
C GLY A 207 0.81 -15.04 13.32
N ARG A 208 0.22 -16.07 12.72
CA ARG A 208 0.89 -16.88 11.70
C ARG A 208 0.66 -16.28 10.33
N PHE A 209 1.75 -16.05 9.60
CA PHE A 209 1.73 -15.49 8.27
C PHE A 209 1.60 -16.57 7.20
N SER A 210 0.83 -16.27 6.17
CA SER A 210 0.80 -17.00 4.91
C SER A 210 0.89 -16.03 3.74
N TYR A 211 1.41 -16.50 2.61
CA TYR A 211 1.81 -15.68 1.49
C TYR A 211 1.20 -16.20 0.19
N THR A 212 0.68 -15.29 -0.62
CA THR A 212 0.18 -15.57 -1.95
C THR A 212 0.81 -14.57 -2.92
N PRO A 213 1.96 -14.91 -3.53
CA PRO A 213 2.57 -14.08 -4.53
C PRO A 213 1.72 -14.02 -5.80
N THR A 214 1.73 -12.86 -6.46
CA THR A 214 1.02 -12.62 -7.71
C THR A 214 1.92 -11.97 -8.76
N VAL A 215 1.60 -12.14 -10.03
CA VAL A 215 2.28 -11.48 -11.16
C VAL A 215 1.83 -10.04 -11.34
N ASP A 216 0.79 -9.62 -10.61
CA ASP A 216 0.14 -8.35 -10.80
C ASP A 216 0.99 -7.19 -10.32
N TYR A 217 0.70 -5.99 -10.81
CA TYR A 217 1.32 -4.72 -10.42
C TYR A 217 2.83 -4.61 -10.69
N GLY A 218 3.35 -5.34 -11.68
CA GLY A 218 4.72 -5.19 -12.15
C GLY A 218 5.05 -3.73 -12.52
N GLY A 219 6.23 -3.22 -12.11
CA GLY A 219 6.64 -1.84 -12.33
C GLY A 219 5.88 -0.79 -11.52
N ASN A 220 5.07 -1.20 -10.52
CA ASN A 220 4.39 -0.31 -9.59
C ASN A 220 3.92 -1.06 -8.31
N ASN A 221 2.78 -0.71 -7.73
CA ASN A 221 2.35 -1.13 -6.40
C ASN A 221 1.00 -1.84 -6.39
N GLY A 222 0.90 -2.98 -5.70
CA GLY A 222 -0.34 -3.41 -5.06
C GLY A 222 -0.60 -2.53 -3.83
N ARG A 223 -1.86 -2.11 -3.63
CA ARG A 223 -2.18 -1.10 -2.61
C ARG A 223 -3.01 -1.64 -1.47
N SER A 224 -3.99 -2.45 -1.77
CA SER A 224 -4.90 -3.03 -0.78
C SER A 224 -5.36 -4.40 -1.25
N ALA A 225 -5.62 -5.30 -0.30
CA ALA A 225 -6.19 -6.61 -0.56
C ALA A 225 -7.16 -7.00 0.53
N LEU A 226 -8.19 -7.74 0.18
CA LEU A 226 -9.13 -8.37 1.10
C LEU A 226 -9.38 -9.83 0.74
N LEU A 227 -9.77 -10.64 1.72
CA LEU A 227 -10.25 -11.99 1.52
C LEU A 227 -11.78 -11.96 1.44
N GLY A 228 -12.32 -12.30 0.28
CA GLY A 228 -13.76 -12.36 0.08
C GLY A 228 -14.40 -13.61 0.71
N PRO A 229 -15.72 -13.56 0.96
CA PRO A 229 -16.45 -14.70 1.56
C PRO A 229 -16.47 -15.96 0.67
N ASN A 230 -16.14 -15.84 -0.60
CA ASN A 230 -15.95 -16.97 -1.52
C ASN A 230 -14.54 -17.59 -1.44
N GLY A 231 -13.69 -17.11 -0.55
CA GLY A 231 -12.35 -17.63 -0.32
C GLY A 231 -11.32 -17.21 -1.36
N LEU A 232 -11.60 -16.21 -2.18
CA LEU A 232 -10.66 -15.59 -3.11
C LEU A 232 -10.15 -14.26 -2.54
N TYR A 233 -8.93 -13.89 -2.86
CA TYR A 233 -8.45 -12.55 -2.61
C TYR A 233 -8.91 -11.61 -3.72
N TYR A 234 -9.20 -10.39 -3.33
CA TYR A 234 -9.42 -9.24 -4.20
C TYR A 234 -8.40 -8.19 -3.85
N THR A 235 -7.71 -7.69 -4.86
CA THR A 235 -6.67 -6.69 -4.65
C THR A 235 -6.79 -5.56 -5.67
N VAL A 236 -6.28 -4.40 -5.32
CA VAL A 236 -6.23 -3.22 -6.17
C VAL A 236 -4.82 -2.66 -6.20
N GLY A 237 -4.48 -2.07 -7.32
CA GLY A 237 -3.17 -1.48 -7.50
C GLY A 237 -2.99 -0.90 -8.89
N ASN A 238 -1.74 -0.70 -9.26
CA ASN A 238 -1.36 -0.15 -10.54
C ASN A 238 -0.09 -0.85 -11.05
N ALA A 239 -0.03 -1.12 -12.34
CA ALA A 239 1.15 -1.65 -13.00
C ALA A 239 1.88 -0.57 -13.80
N ASN A 240 3.19 -0.66 -13.89
CA ASN A 240 4.07 0.10 -14.79
C ASN A 240 3.75 1.61 -14.90
N ASN A 241 3.47 2.30 -13.82
CA ASN A 241 3.05 3.70 -13.85
C ASN A 241 1.94 3.99 -14.88
N GLY A 242 1.20 2.96 -15.29
CA GLY A 242 0.17 3.04 -16.31
C GLY A 242 0.69 3.42 -17.70
N ASN A 243 1.94 3.17 -18.03
CA ASN A 243 2.46 3.48 -19.35
C ASN A 243 2.44 2.25 -20.26
N ALA A 244 1.25 1.92 -20.78
CA ALA A 244 1.03 0.80 -21.70
C ALA A 244 1.92 0.82 -22.97
N THR A 245 2.56 1.95 -23.28
CA THR A 245 3.47 2.05 -24.44
C THR A 245 4.84 1.42 -24.19
N THR A 246 5.14 1.07 -22.95
CA THR A 246 6.47 0.61 -22.53
C THR A 246 6.67 -0.90 -22.72
N PHE A 247 5.61 -1.66 -22.81
CA PHE A 247 5.65 -3.12 -22.91
C PHE A 247 5.66 -3.66 -24.35
N GLY A 248 6.39 -3.06 -25.24
CA GLY A 248 6.71 -3.63 -26.55
C GLY A 248 5.58 -3.66 -27.59
N ALA A 249 4.40 -3.19 -27.28
CA ALA A 249 3.34 -3.07 -28.28
C ALA A 249 3.43 -1.72 -28.98
N SER A 250 3.55 -1.76 -30.30
CA SER A 250 3.69 -0.59 -31.17
C SER A 250 2.47 0.34 -31.22
N ASN A 251 1.42 0.08 -30.49
CA ASN A 251 0.14 0.80 -30.57
C ASN A 251 -0.54 1.04 -29.20
N GLY A 252 0.16 0.87 -28.08
CA GLY A 252 -0.38 1.18 -26.76
C GLY A 252 -1.36 0.15 -26.20
N THR A 253 -1.48 -1.00 -26.83
CA THR A 253 -2.22 -2.15 -26.32
C THR A 253 -1.24 -3.28 -26.06
N ASN A 254 -0.69 -3.33 -24.85
CA ASN A 254 -0.02 -4.54 -24.40
C ASN A 254 -0.99 -5.30 -23.49
N PRO A 255 -1.46 -6.47 -23.90
CA PRO A 255 -2.33 -7.28 -23.06
C PRO A 255 -1.71 -7.59 -21.69
N ASP A 256 -0.38 -7.73 -21.61
CA ASP A 256 0.30 -8.08 -20.37
C ASP A 256 0.19 -6.99 -19.29
N VAL A 257 0.12 -5.70 -19.69
CA VAL A 257 -0.06 -4.59 -18.72
C VAL A 257 -1.51 -4.43 -18.34
N THR A 258 -2.41 -4.55 -19.30
CA THR A 258 -3.85 -4.46 -19.06
C THR A 258 -4.39 -5.64 -18.28
N GLU A 259 -3.66 -6.76 -18.25
CA GLU A 259 -4.03 -7.98 -17.52
C GLU A 259 -3.39 -8.09 -16.12
N THR A 260 -2.69 -7.05 -15.66
CA THR A 260 -1.96 -7.08 -14.37
C THR A 260 -2.08 -5.80 -13.56
N THR A 261 -3.04 -4.95 -13.87
CA THR A 261 -3.32 -3.67 -13.22
C THR A 261 -4.79 -3.59 -12.76
N GLY A 262 -5.14 -2.59 -11.98
CA GLY A 262 -6.53 -2.37 -11.60
C GLY A 262 -7.04 -3.26 -10.47
N VAL A 263 -8.12 -3.98 -10.70
CA VAL A 263 -8.73 -4.92 -9.74
C VAL A 263 -8.41 -6.34 -10.14
N GLU A 264 -7.79 -7.09 -9.26
CA GLU A 264 -7.42 -8.48 -9.50
C GLU A 264 -8.16 -9.44 -8.57
N VAL A 265 -8.58 -10.56 -9.13
CA VAL A 265 -9.04 -11.73 -8.38
C VAL A 265 -7.90 -12.71 -8.27
N VAL A 266 -7.47 -13.03 -7.06
CA VAL A 266 -6.30 -13.89 -6.85
C VAL A 266 -6.70 -15.13 -6.06
N LYS A 267 -6.30 -16.29 -6.57
CA LYS A 267 -6.51 -17.56 -5.88
C LYS A 267 -5.49 -17.72 -4.75
N PRO A 268 -5.92 -17.95 -3.50
CA PRO A 268 -5.00 -18.19 -2.39
C PRO A 268 -4.09 -19.39 -2.65
N ILE A 269 -2.78 -19.19 -2.48
CA ILE A 269 -1.79 -20.26 -2.43
C ILE A 269 -1.45 -20.55 -0.97
N ASN A 270 -1.40 -19.52 -0.13
CA ASN A 270 -1.18 -19.59 1.32
C ASN A 270 0.08 -20.38 1.69
N GLU A 271 1.19 -20.07 1.03
CA GLU A 271 2.48 -20.66 1.34
C GLU A 271 3.02 -20.12 2.67
N SER A 272 3.80 -20.92 3.38
CA SER A 272 4.50 -20.48 4.61
C SER A 272 5.68 -19.54 4.32
N TRP A 273 6.09 -19.46 3.07
CA TRP A 273 7.15 -18.58 2.57
C TRP A 273 6.85 -18.16 1.12
N PRO A 274 6.99 -16.88 0.75
CA PRO A 274 6.63 -16.45 -0.59
C PRO A 274 7.55 -17.08 -1.66
N SER A 275 6.95 -17.87 -2.54
CA SER A 275 7.66 -18.52 -3.65
C SER A 275 7.99 -17.50 -4.76
N PRO A 276 9.13 -17.65 -5.44
CA PRO A 276 9.37 -16.94 -6.69
C PRO A 276 8.60 -17.54 -7.86
N SER A 277 8.04 -18.73 -7.70
CA SER A 277 7.28 -19.44 -8.74
C SER A 277 5.81 -19.21 -8.54
N ILE A 278 5.20 -18.38 -9.38
CA ILE A 278 3.78 -18.08 -9.35
C ILE A 278 3.09 -19.01 -10.36
N PRO A 279 2.09 -19.79 -9.95
CA PRO A 279 1.35 -20.64 -10.86
C PRO A 279 0.64 -19.83 -11.94
N ALA A 280 0.72 -20.27 -13.18
CA ALA A 280 -0.03 -19.65 -14.27
C ALA A 280 -1.55 -19.65 -14.00
N GLY A 281 -2.22 -18.53 -14.27
CA GLY A 281 -3.65 -18.36 -14.01
C GLY A 281 -4.00 -18.25 -12.52
N ASN A 282 -3.06 -17.83 -11.68
CA ASN A 282 -3.29 -17.57 -10.28
C ASN A 282 -4.11 -16.31 -10.03
N SER A 283 -4.06 -15.35 -10.93
CA SER A 283 -4.84 -14.12 -10.91
C SER A 283 -5.62 -13.91 -12.21
N ALA A 284 -6.64 -13.06 -12.16
CA ALA A 284 -7.40 -12.60 -13.32
C ALA A 284 -7.91 -11.18 -13.06
N GLU A 285 -7.63 -10.29 -14.00
CA GLU A 285 -8.08 -8.90 -13.95
C GLU A 285 -9.58 -8.79 -14.19
N VAL A 286 -10.20 -7.90 -13.43
CA VAL A 286 -11.61 -7.56 -13.55
C VAL A 286 -11.79 -6.47 -14.61
N ASP A 287 -12.56 -6.75 -15.65
CA ASP A 287 -12.87 -5.81 -16.73
C ASP A 287 -11.61 -5.20 -17.40
N PRO A 288 -10.66 -6.01 -17.93
CA PRO A 288 -9.37 -5.54 -18.43
C PRO A 288 -9.47 -4.55 -19.61
N LEU A 289 -10.66 -4.43 -20.21
CA LEU A 289 -10.93 -3.51 -21.29
C LEU A 289 -11.68 -2.26 -20.83
N LEU A 290 -11.63 -1.97 -19.52
CA LEU A 290 -12.23 -0.77 -18.98
C LEU A 290 -11.73 0.45 -19.75
N GLN A 291 -12.59 1.02 -20.57
CA GLN A 291 -12.32 2.22 -21.36
C GLN A 291 -13.40 3.23 -21.04
N PHE A 292 -13.02 4.30 -20.36
CA PHE A 292 -13.90 5.44 -20.22
C PHE A 292 -13.88 6.25 -21.51
N THR A 293 -15.01 6.29 -22.20
CA THR A 293 -15.19 7.19 -23.33
C THR A 293 -15.63 8.54 -22.79
N PHE A 294 -14.67 9.41 -22.53
CA PHE A 294 -14.98 10.80 -22.21
C PHE A 294 -15.19 11.61 -23.49
N THR A 295 -16.01 12.64 -23.38
CA THR A 295 -16.32 13.55 -24.49
C THR A 295 -15.10 14.26 -25.06
N THR A 296 -13.95 14.22 -24.42
CA THR A 296 -12.78 15.03 -24.76
C THR A 296 -11.51 14.26 -25.09
N LYS A 297 -11.28 13.06 -24.59
CA LYS A 297 -10.14 12.19 -24.95
C LYS A 297 -10.39 10.77 -24.47
N PRO A 298 -10.00 9.75 -25.25
CA PRO A 298 -9.85 8.41 -24.70
C PRO A 298 -8.79 8.44 -23.60
N ASP A 299 -9.09 7.80 -22.50
CA ASP A 299 -8.15 7.65 -21.42
C ASP A 299 -7.11 6.58 -21.72
N LYS A 300 -6.13 6.45 -20.88
CA LYS A 300 -5.01 5.54 -21.07
C LYS A 300 -5.23 4.29 -20.25
N PRO A 301 -5.40 3.12 -20.87
CA PRO A 301 -5.34 1.85 -20.15
C PRO A 301 -4.13 1.81 -19.22
N GLY A 302 -4.31 1.28 -18.01
CA GLY A 302 -3.25 1.17 -17.02
C GLY A 302 -2.90 2.46 -16.27
N LYS A 303 -3.59 3.59 -16.56
CA LYS A 303 -3.56 4.81 -15.70
C LYS A 303 -4.93 5.17 -15.17
N ASP A 304 -5.97 4.73 -15.86
CA ASP A 304 -7.35 5.00 -15.49
C ASP A 304 -7.78 4.18 -14.28
N ASP A 305 -7.11 3.06 -14.06
CA ASP A 305 -7.34 2.02 -13.08
C ASP A 305 -6.35 2.04 -11.91
N ASN A 306 -5.70 3.16 -11.65
CA ASN A 306 -4.82 3.35 -10.49
C ASN A 306 -5.62 3.43 -9.19
N TYR A 307 -6.25 2.31 -8.81
CA TYR A 307 -7.13 2.24 -7.65
C TYR A 307 -6.38 2.27 -6.33
N ARG A 308 -7.05 2.75 -5.25
CA ARG A 308 -6.47 3.01 -3.93
C ARG A 308 -6.96 2.03 -2.87
N GLY A 309 -8.21 2.13 -2.49
CA GLY A 309 -8.84 1.29 -1.49
C GLY A 309 -9.85 0.35 -2.12
N ILE A 310 -10.09 -0.78 -1.48
CA ILE A 310 -11.10 -1.76 -1.86
C ILE A 310 -11.88 -2.18 -0.61
N THR A 311 -13.17 -2.44 -0.75
CA THR A 311 -14.01 -3.03 0.29
C THR A 311 -15.05 -3.96 -0.33
N GLU A 312 -15.49 -4.94 0.43
CA GLU A 312 -16.64 -5.78 0.10
C GLU A 312 -17.82 -5.35 0.95
N TYR A 313 -18.98 -5.18 0.33
CA TYR A 313 -20.22 -4.95 1.05
C TYR A 313 -21.41 -5.54 0.29
N GLY A 314 -22.18 -6.38 0.98
CA GLY A 314 -23.42 -6.96 0.43
C GLY A 314 -23.21 -7.87 -0.78
N GLY A 315 -22.06 -8.47 -0.96
CA GLY A 315 -21.73 -9.34 -2.09
C GLY A 315 -21.24 -8.59 -3.32
N ALA A 316 -20.95 -7.30 -3.20
CA ALA A 316 -20.37 -6.45 -4.24
C ALA A 316 -18.99 -5.92 -3.81
N LEU A 317 -18.13 -5.63 -4.77
CA LEU A 317 -16.87 -4.93 -4.53
C LEU A 317 -17.05 -3.43 -4.76
N TYR A 318 -16.44 -2.64 -3.90
CA TYR A 318 -16.32 -1.18 -4.04
C TYR A 318 -14.87 -0.78 -3.92
N PHE A 319 -14.43 0.15 -4.75
CA PHE A 319 -13.05 0.64 -4.72
C PHE A 319 -12.97 2.08 -5.21
N THR A 320 -11.86 2.73 -4.94
CA THR A 320 -11.67 4.16 -5.18
C THR A 320 -10.52 4.41 -6.14
N LYS A 321 -10.62 5.51 -6.86
CA LYS A 321 -9.50 6.15 -7.53
C LYS A 321 -9.52 7.63 -7.18
N GLY A 322 -8.41 8.14 -6.66
CA GLY A 322 -8.29 9.51 -6.18
C GLY A 322 -6.95 10.14 -6.51
N SER A 323 -6.28 9.71 -7.58
CA SER A 323 -5.00 10.32 -7.94
C SER A 323 -4.66 10.17 -9.42
N GLY A 324 -3.84 11.08 -9.88
CA GLY A 324 -3.39 11.16 -11.26
C GLY A 324 -4.33 11.99 -12.11
N SER A 325 -3.93 12.23 -13.35
CA SER A 325 -4.66 13.07 -14.29
C SER A 325 -5.43 12.26 -15.36
N ASN A 326 -5.49 10.95 -15.24
CA ASN A 326 -6.20 10.07 -16.17
C ASN A 326 -7.34 9.38 -15.43
N GLY A 327 -8.34 8.92 -16.15
CA GLY A 327 -9.52 8.28 -15.58
C GLY A 327 -10.44 9.25 -14.84
N VAL A 328 -11.28 8.70 -14.01
CA VAL A 328 -12.21 9.45 -13.15
C VAL A 328 -11.85 9.22 -11.70
N ASP A 329 -11.59 10.29 -10.97
CA ASP A 329 -11.41 10.22 -9.52
C ASP A 329 -12.79 10.10 -8.88
N THR A 330 -13.13 8.89 -8.41
CA THR A 330 -14.48 8.53 -8.00
C THR A 330 -14.51 7.21 -7.21
N VAL A 331 -15.71 6.79 -6.85
CA VAL A 331 -16.01 5.47 -6.31
C VAL A 331 -16.56 4.56 -7.39
N TYR A 332 -16.01 3.37 -7.48
CA TYR A 332 -16.40 2.34 -8.43
C TYR A 332 -17.01 1.13 -7.72
N SER A 333 -17.78 0.33 -8.45
CA SER A 333 -18.29 -0.95 -7.98
C SER A 333 -18.27 -2.03 -9.05
N VAL A 334 -18.25 -3.27 -8.58
CA VAL A 334 -18.62 -4.47 -9.34
C VAL A 334 -19.76 -5.12 -8.57
N ASP A 335 -20.90 -5.30 -9.23
CA ASP A 335 -22.17 -5.68 -8.58
C ASP A 335 -22.19 -7.10 -7.98
N SER A 336 -21.14 -7.87 -8.20
CA SER A 336 -20.96 -9.21 -7.64
C SER A 336 -19.49 -9.47 -7.35
N LEU A 337 -19.19 -10.49 -6.55
CA LEU A 337 -17.82 -10.95 -6.35
C LEU A 337 -17.36 -11.78 -7.55
N PRO A 338 -16.45 -11.28 -8.40
CA PRO A 338 -15.94 -12.03 -9.52
C PRO A 338 -15.15 -13.26 -9.07
N THR A 339 -15.03 -14.22 -9.96
CA THR A 339 -14.16 -15.39 -9.84
C THR A 339 -13.12 -15.35 -10.95
N LEU A 340 -12.05 -16.13 -10.86
CA LEU A 340 -11.07 -16.25 -11.95
C LEU A 340 -11.71 -16.57 -13.31
N ALA A 341 -12.83 -17.28 -13.31
CA ALA A 341 -13.49 -17.70 -14.54
C ALA A 341 -14.31 -16.60 -15.22
N ASN A 342 -14.76 -15.58 -14.48
CA ASN A 342 -15.62 -14.52 -15.02
C ASN A 342 -15.10 -13.10 -14.77
N ALA A 343 -13.93 -12.94 -14.18
CA ALA A 343 -13.34 -11.64 -13.90
C ALA A 343 -13.29 -10.75 -15.16
N ALA A 344 -12.74 -11.24 -16.24
CA ALA A 344 -12.62 -10.50 -17.49
C ALA A 344 -13.96 -10.06 -18.12
N SER A 345 -15.08 -10.63 -17.71
CA SER A 345 -16.42 -10.26 -18.17
C SER A 345 -17.25 -9.49 -17.14
N ALA A 346 -16.79 -9.42 -15.91
CA ALA A 346 -17.38 -8.59 -14.89
C ALA A 346 -17.19 -7.11 -15.24
N LYS A 347 -18.21 -6.28 -14.94
CA LYS A 347 -18.19 -4.86 -15.32
C LYS A 347 -17.94 -3.97 -14.13
N ILE A 348 -16.98 -3.08 -14.31
CA ILE A 348 -16.71 -1.98 -13.39
C ILE A 348 -17.63 -0.81 -13.75
N ASN A 349 -18.35 -0.31 -12.78
CA ASN A 349 -19.27 0.82 -12.94
C ASN A 349 -18.88 1.93 -11.95
N ILE A 350 -19.11 3.19 -12.34
CA ILE A 350 -19.08 4.29 -11.38
C ILE A 350 -20.34 4.18 -10.51
N VAL A 351 -20.18 4.28 -9.21
CA VAL A 351 -21.31 4.25 -8.26
C VAL A 351 -22.23 5.46 -8.51
N PRO A 352 -23.53 5.24 -8.74
CA PRO A 352 -24.45 6.34 -9.07
C PRO A 352 -24.45 7.45 -8.02
N GLY A 353 -24.29 8.69 -8.46
CA GLY A 353 -24.22 9.87 -7.59
C GLY A 353 -22.80 10.37 -7.32
N PHE A 354 -21.78 9.54 -7.59
CA PHE A 354 -20.40 9.96 -7.51
C PHE A 354 -19.93 10.66 -8.79
N PRO A 355 -18.81 11.43 -8.73
CA PRO A 355 -18.28 12.16 -9.90
C PRO A 355 -18.06 11.26 -11.10
N THR A 356 -18.37 11.77 -12.29
CA THR A 356 -18.21 11.10 -13.58
C THR A 356 -17.30 11.85 -14.55
N ASP A 357 -16.87 13.05 -14.18
CA ASP A 357 -15.98 13.86 -14.99
C ASP A 357 -14.53 13.40 -14.83
N SER A 358 -13.76 13.48 -15.91
CA SER A 358 -12.37 13.05 -15.87
C SER A 358 -11.55 13.91 -14.90
N ALA A 359 -10.57 13.30 -14.26
CA ALA A 359 -9.64 13.98 -13.37
C ALA A 359 -8.96 15.20 -14.02
N LYS A 360 -8.75 15.17 -15.34
CA LYS A 360 -8.26 16.33 -16.10
C LYS A 360 -9.24 17.49 -16.20
N ALA A 361 -10.53 17.20 -16.19
CA ALA A 361 -11.56 18.22 -16.29
C ALA A 361 -11.83 18.89 -14.94
N THR A 362 -11.75 18.13 -13.85
CA THR A 362 -12.03 18.58 -12.48
C THR A 362 -10.81 19.18 -11.78
N GLY A 363 -9.60 18.93 -12.29
CA GLY A 363 -8.38 19.36 -11.61
C GLY A 363 -8.02 18.58 -10.35
N GLY A 364 -8.70 17.44 -10.11
CA GLY A 364 -8.49 16.61 -8.91
C GLY A 364 -9.27 17.09 -7.69
N ASP A 365 -10.48 17.62 -7.91
CA ASP A 365 -11.34 18.13 -6.83
C ASP A 365 -11.93 17.05 -5.92
N PHE A 366 -11.75 15.78 -6.23
CA PHE A 366 -12.18 14.64 -5.43
C PHE A 366 -11.07 13.58 -5.43
N THR A 367 -10.57 13.26 -4.24
CA THR A 367 -9.42 12.35 -4.06
C THR A 367 -9.76 11.22 -3.08
N PRO A 368 -10.78 10.38 -3.42
CA PRO A 368 -11.25 9.33 -2.52
C PRO A 368 -10.19 8.25 -2.32
N PHE A 369 -10.11 7.73 -1.09
CA PHE A 369 -9.11 6.74 -0.74
C PHE A 369 -9.70 5.43 -0.23
N ALA A 370 -10.51 5.43 0.83
CA ALA A 370 -11.11 4.23 1.41
C ALA A 370 -12.60 4.43 1.68
N ILE A 371 -13.31 3.30 1.84
CA ILE A 371 -14.76 3.25 1.97
C ILE A 371 -15.13 2.40 3.17
N PHE A 372 -16.10 2.86 3.95
CA PHE A 372 -16.75 2.08 5.00
C PHE A 372 -18.27 2.21 4.90
N PHE A 373 -18.98 1.10 4.89
CA PHE A 373 -20.43 1.06 4.92
C PHE A 373 -20.94 0.92 6.35
N ALA A 374 -21.67 1.91 6.85
CA ALA A 374 -22.37 1.78 8.12
C ALA A 374 -23.64 0.92 7.98
N ASN A 375 -24.28 0.97 6.82
CA ASN A 375 -25.40 0.11 6.41
C ASN A 375 -25.62 0.23 4.90
N ALA A 376 -26.65 -0.42 4.36
CA ALA A 376 -26.94 -0.42 2.93
C ALA A 376 -27.27 0.97 2.33
N THR A 377 -27.55 1.97 3.16
CA THR A 377 -27.93 3.33 2.72
C THR A 377 -27.03 4.43 3.27
N THR A 378 -25.96 4.08 4.00
CA THR A 378 -25.02 5.05 4.58
C THR A 378 -23.60 4.56 4.39
N MET A 379 -22.80 5.36 3.71
CA MET A 379 -21.41 5.09 3.40
C MET A 379 -20.54 6.27 3.83
N TYR A 380 -19.32 5.96 4.27
CA TYR A 380 -18.27 6.94 4.53
C TYR A 380 -17.12 6.73 3.55
N VAL A 381 -16.60 7.84 3.03
CA VAL A 381 -15.47 7.85 2.11
C VAL A 381 -14.42 8.79 2.67
N THR A 382 -13.18 8.32 2.80
CA THR A 382 -12.06 9.20 3.10
C THR A 382 -11.59 9.89 1.84
N ASP A 383 -11.20 11.16 1.98
CA ASP A 383 -10.60 11.95 0.93
C ASP A 383 -9.24 12.48 1.40
N GLU A 384 -8.18 12.19 0.63
CA GLU A 384 -6.81 12.54 1.02
C GLU A 384 -6.46 14.02 0.76
N GLY A 385 -7.32 14.75 0.06
CA GLY A 385 -7.09 16.14 -0.31
C GLY A 385 -6.11 16.31 -1.47
N SER A 386 -5.94 17.54 -1.88
CA SER A 386 -5.08 17.92 -3.03
C SER A 386 -3.57 17.73 -2.78
N GLY A 387 -3.17 17.37 -1.56
CA GLY A 387 -1.76 17.36 -1.15
C GLY A 387 -1.18 18.76 -0.93
N ASN A 388 -1.99 19.80 -0.99
CA ASN A 388 -1.55 21.20 -0.82
C ASN A 388 -2.02 21.75 0.54
N ALA A 389 -1.09 22.11 1.39
CA ALA A 389 -1.38 22.64 2.73
C ALA A 389 -2.14 23.97 2.74
N THR A 390 -2.05 24.75 1.66
CA THR A 390 -2.70 26.07 1.54
C THR A 390 -4.05 26.01 0.84
N ASP A 391 -4.32 24.89 0.17
CA ASP A 391 -5.56 24.64 -0.56
C ASP A 391 -6.18 23.35 0.00
N VAL A 392 -6.58 23.40 1.27
CA VAL A 392 -7.34 22.30 1.84
C VAL A 392 -8.69 22.31 1.16
N ALA A 393 -8.84 21.45 0.19
CA ALA A 393 -10.04 21.34 -0.59
C ALA A 393 -11.25 21.11 0.32
N SER A 394 -12.36 21.71 -0.02
CA SER A 394 -13.61 21.63 0.76
C SER A 394 -14.18 20.20 0.89
N HIS A 395 -13.65 19.26 0.09
CA HIS A 395 -14.02 17.84 0.09
C HIS A 395 -13.07 16.97 0.93
N ALA A 396 -11.88 17.46 1.30
CA ALA A 396 -10.87 16.69 2.03
C ALA A 396 -11.33 16.35 3.46
N GLY A 397 -11.10 15.13 3.90
CA GLY A 397 -11.49 14.62 5.20
C GLY A 397 -12.36 13.38 5.13
N LEU A 398 -13.36 13.29 6.00
CA LEU A 398 -14.30 12.16 6.03
C LEU A 398 -15.66 12.59 5.49
N GLN A 399 -15.98 12.10 4.31
CA GLN A 399 -17.26 12.36 3.65
C GLN A 399 -18.30 11.33 4.08
N LYS A 400 -19.50 11.78 4.34
CA LYS A 400 -20.66 10.93 4.56
C LYS A 400 -21.61 11.02 3.39
N TRP A 401 -22.09 9.87 2.93
CA TRP A 401 -22.96 9.74 1.79
C TRP A 401 -24.21 8.93 2.15
N SER A 402 -25.37 9.36 1.69
CA SER A 402 -26.65 8.66 1.85
C SER A 402 -27.21 8.21 0.52
N LEU A 403 -27.77 6.99 0.49
CA LEU A 403 -28.42 6.41 -0.68
C LEU A 403 -29.93 6.67 -0.62
N SER A 404 -30.48 7.31 -1.66
CA SER A 404 -31.90 7.48 -1.89
C SER A 404 -32.22 7.23 -3.36
N ASP A 405 -33.26 6.44 -3.63
CA ASP A 405 -33.72 6.12 -4.99
C ASP A 405 -32.60 5.59 -5.92
N GLY A 406 -31.65 4.87 -5.36
CA GLY A 406 -30.53 4.28 -6.11
C GLY A 406 -29.38 5.25 -6.42
N VAL A 407 -29.40 6.47 -5.87
CA VAL A 407 -28.37 7.50 -6.09
C VAL A 407 -27.77 7.92 -4.75
N TRP A 408 -26.45 7.91 -4.66
CA TRP A 408 -25.71 8.40 -3.50
C TRP A 408 -25.59 9.92 -3.54
N THR A 409 -25.77 10.55 -2.40
CA THR A 409 -25.67 12.02 -2.23
C THR A 409 -24.75 12.32 -1.07
N LEU A 410 -23.82 13.26 -1.25
CA LEU A 410 -22.95 13.76 -0.19
C LEU A 410 -23.79 14.55 0.82
N ASP A 411 -23.83 14.09 2.07
CA ASP A 411 -24.50 14.76 3.17
C ASP A 411 -23.65 15.88 3.75
N TYR A 412 -22.40 15.57 4.11
CA TYR A 412 -21.43 16.49 4.69
C TYR A 412 -20.02 15.92 4.74
N VAL A 413 -19.07 16.78 5.08
CA VAL A 413 -17.65 16.44 5.29
C VAL A 413 -17.26 16.77 6.72
N LEU A 414 -16.69 15.81 7.43
CA LEU A 414 -16.15 15.96 8.78
C LEU A 414 -14.66 16.30 8.72
N THR A 415 -14.30 17.44 9.29
CA THR A 415 -12.91 17.97 9.26
C THR A 415 -12.44 18.55 10.60
N LYS A 416 -13.37 18.77 11.54
CA LYS A 416 -13.06 19.41 12.83
C LYS A 416 -12.07 18.57 13.63
N GLY A 417 -10.96 19.20 14.06
CA GLY A 417 -9.87 18.51 14.78
C GLY A 417 -8.95 17.68 13.92
N LEU A 418 -9.15 17.68 12.58
CA LEU A 418 -8.36 16.91 11.64
C LEU A 418 -7.28 17.77 10.96
N ILE A 419 -7.71 18.84 10.32
CA ILE A 419 -6.85 19.65 9.46
C ILE A 419 -5.92 20.53 10.29
N GLY A 420 -4.63 20.56 9.94
CA GLY A 420 -3.63 21.40 10.60
C GLY A 420 -2.26 20.74 10.69
N ASN A 421 -1.35 21.44 11.34
CA ASN A 421 0.01 20.96 11.51
C ASN A 421 0.05 19.70 12.38
N VAL A 422 0.87 18.76 11.98
CA VAL A 422 1.31 17.66 12.81
C VAL A 422 2.49 18.19 13.61
N ASP A 423 2.40 18.14 14.93
CA ASP A 423 3.53 18.49 15.78
C ASP A 423 4.62 17.43 15.64
N THR A 424 5.65 17.78 14.89
CA THR A 424 6.81 16.94 14.68
C THR A 424 7.95 17.27 15.64
N ASN A 425 7.71 17.92 16.78
CA ASN A 425 8.70 18.18 17.85
C ASN A 425 9.53 16.93 18.23
N LEU A 426 9.79 16.15 17.25
CA LEU A 426 10.62 14.97 17.21
C LEU A 426 12.06 15.47 17.21
N THR A 427 12.49 15.92 18.37
CA THR A 427 13.92 16.17 18.67
C THR A 427 14.64 14.83 18.56
N GLY A 428 14.92 14.43 17.36
CA GLY A 428 15.73 13.28 17.02
C GLY A 428 17.09 13.73 16.56
N ILE A 429 17.88 12.80 16.29
CA ILE A 429 19.32 12.72 16.09
C ILE A 429 19.96 13.84 15.23
N ASP A 430 19.21 14.67 14.48
CA ASP A 430 19.77 15.70 13.58
C ASP A 430 19.07 17.05 13.52
N GLY A 431 18.37 17.43 14.54
CA GLY A 431 17.81 18.78 14.66
C GLY A 431 16.30 18.85 14.55
N PRO A 432 15.72 20.04 14.56
CA PRO A 432 14.29 20.19 14.43
C PRO A 432 13.87 19.78 13.02
N TYR A 433 12.88 18.88 12.96
CA TYR A 433 12.21 18.54 11.72
C TYR A 433 11.07 19.51 11.47
N PRO A 434 10.82 19.92 10.22
CA PRO A 434 9.69 20.78 9.92
C PRO A 434 8.37 20.06 10.24
N ASP A 435 7.40 20.84 10.69
CA ASP A 435 6.05 20.35 10.88
C ASP A 435 5.43 19.91 9.56
N VAL A 436 4.66 18.84 9.61
CA VAL A 436 3.93 18.29 8.48
C VAL A 436 2.46 18.66 8.62
N THR A 437 1.81 19.11 7.56
CA THR A 437 0.41 19.49 7.59
C THR A 437 -0.49 18.31 7.26
N THR A 438 -1.46 18.03 8.14
CA THR A 438 -2.56 17.11 7.84
C THR A 438 -3.54 17.78 6.89
N VAL A 439 -3.81 17.15 5.74
CA VAL A 439 -4.65 17.70 4.66
C VAL A 439 -5.86 16.84 4.32
N GLY A 440 -5.97 15.63 4.85
CA GLY A 440 -7.07 14.72 4.59
C GLY A 440 -6.90 13.38 5.29
N LEU A 441 -7.59 12.37 4.78
CA LEU A 441 -7.61 11.02 5.33
C LEU A 441 -7.36 9.97 4.24
N ARG A 442 -6.77 8.83 4.65
CA ARG A 442 -6.50 7.69 3.79
C ARG A 442 -7.29 6.45 4.23
N ASN A 443 -6.61 5.41 4.72
CA ASN A 443 -7.27 4.17 5.09
C ASN A 443 -8.29 4.37 6.21
N LEU A 444 -9.39 3.59 6.15
CA LEU A 444 -10.59 3.76 6.98
C LEU A 444 -11.09 2.41 7.46
N THR A 445 -11.51 2.37 8.69
CA THR A 445 -12.30 1.28 9.27
C THR A 445 -13.32 1.83 10.25
N GLY A 446 -14.28 1.01 10.66
CA GLY A 446 -15.29 1.47 11.61
C GLY A 446 -16.11 0.35 12.21
N VAL A 447 -16.91 0.71 13.21
CA VAL A 447 -17.92 -0.16 13.81
C VAL A 447 -19.20 0.60 14.10
N VAL A 448 -20.32 0.01 13.73
CA VAL A 448 -21.65 0.58 14.02
C VAL A 448 -22.08 0.14 15.41
N GLN A 449 -22.38 1.10 16.26
CA GLN A 449 -22.79 0.88 17.63
C GLN A 449 -24.31 0.66 17.73
N ARG A 450 -24.74 -0.04 18.78
CA ARG A 450 -26.16 -0.34 19.02
C ARG A 450 -27.03 0.89 19.29
N ASP A 451 -26.41 2.01 19.65
CA ASP A 451 -27.10 3.29 19.92
C ASP A 451 -27.35 4.13 18.67
N GLY A 452 -27.00 3.61 17.48
CA GLY A 452 -27.17 4.28 16.20
C GLY A 452 -26.04 5.25 15.86
N THR A 453 -24.93 5.19 16.58
CA THR A 453 -23.69 5.86 16.19
C THR A 453 -22.77 4.91 15.43
N VAL A 454 -21.78 5.47 14.76
CA VAL A 454 -20.66 4.75 14.17
C VAL A 454 -19.35 5.34 14.69
N THR A 455 -18.45 4.51 15.13
CA THR A 455 -17.09 4.94 15.44
C THR A 455 -16.20 4.57 14.27
N LEU A 456 -15.44 5.53 13.79
CA LEU A 456 -14.59 5.42 12.61
C LEU A 456 -13.15 5.76 12.98
N TRP A 457 -12.21 5.02 12.42
CA TRP A 457 -10.78 5.25 12.57
C TRP A 457 -10.14 5.36 11.19
N ALA A 458 -9.23 6.29 11.04
CA ALA A 458 -8.54 6.51 9.77
C ALA A 458 -7.07 6.90 9.98
N THR A 459 -6.23 6.62 8.99
CA THR A 459 -4.91 7.20 8.89
C THR A 459 -4.98 8.55 8.21
N THR A 460 -4.17 9.52 8.66
CA THR A 460 -4.17 10.86 8.08
C THR A 460 -3.31 10.93 6.81
N ALA A 461 -3.76 11.74 5.87
CA ALA A 461 -2.96 12.21 4.74
C ALA A 461 -2.24 13.49 5.13
N THR A 462 -1.00 13.62 4.69
CA THR A 462 -0.14 14.77 4.97
C THR A 462 0.30 15.43 3.67
N SER A 463 0.60 16.71 3.75
CA SER A 463 1.29 17.44 2.71
C SER A 463 2.65 17.86 3.21
N SER A 464 3.68 17.47 2.49
CA SER A 464 5.02 17.99 2.68
C SER A 464 5.39 18.95 1.55
N ALA A 465 6.29 19.89 1.80
CA ALA A 465 6.75 20.79 0.76
C ALA A 465 7.61 20.09 -0.30
N SER A 466 8.02 18.86 -0.05
CA SER A 466 8.79 18.04 -1.00
C SER A 466 7.93 17.28 -1.98
N GLY A 467 6.62 17.17 -1.73
CA GLY A 467 5.69 16.46 -2.61
C GLY A 467 5.57 14.96 -2.36
N ASP A 468 6.26 14.39 -1.35
CA ASP A 468 6.03 12.99 -0.93
C ASP A 468 5.41 12.87 0.46
N PRO A 469 4.09 12.92 0.53
CA PRO A 469 3.39 12.71 1.79
C PRO A 469 3.48 11.27 2.31
N GLY A 470 4.00 10.33 1.51
CA GLY A 470 4.15 8.93 1.91
C GLY A 470 5.25 8.69 2.93
N ALA A 471 6.18 9.63 3.09
CA ALA A 471 7.30 9.54 4.03
C ALA A 471 7.09 10.33 5.31
N ASP A 472 6.11 11.22 5.34
CA ASP A 472 5.89 12.09 6.48
C ASP A 472 5.26 11.35 7.67
N PRO A 473 5.67 11.64 8.90
CA PRO A 473 4.97 11.14 10.08
C PRO A 473 3.52 11.58 10.05
N ASN A 474 2.63 10.65 10.26
CA ASN A 474 1.20 10.88 10.26
C ASN A 474 0.53 10.34 11.52
N LYS A 475 -0.78 10.40 11.58
CA LYS A 475 -1.57 9.99 12.75
C LYS A 475 -2.59 8.93 12.38
N VAL A 476 -3.01 8.17 13.37
CA VAL A 476 -4.29 7.46 13.38
C VAL A 476 -5.26 8.28 14.22
N VAL A 477 -6.41 8.59 13.63
CA VAL A 477 -7.45 9.41 14.25
C VAL A 477 -8.76 8.66 14.38
N LYS A 478 -9.59 9.09 15.32
CA LYS A 478 -10.92 8.52 15.61
C LYS A 478 -11.97 9.62 15.61
N ILE A 479 -13.16 9.31 15.11
CA ILE A 479 -14.36 10.12 15.24
C ILE A 479 -15.57 9.23 15.48
N THR A 480 -16.60 9.78 16.15
CA THR A 480 -17.90 9.12 16.27
C THR A 480 -18.95 10.01 15.63
N ASP A 481 -19.77 9.45 14.74
CA ASP A 481 -20.83 10.14 14.03
C ASP A 481 -22.19 9.43 14.23
N ARG A 482 -23.28 10.14 14.03
CA ARG A 482 -24.63 9.59 14.04
C ARG A 482 -25.02 9.07 12.67
N VAL A 483 -25.26 7.77 12.55
CA VAL A 483 -25.58 7.13 11.26
C VAL A 483 -26.79 7.78 10.58
N ALA A 484 -27.83 8.15 11.35
CA ALA A 484 -29.07 8.74 10.81
C ALA A 484 -28.96 10.24 10.46
N ALA A 485 -27.85 10.92 10.76
CA ALA A 485 -27.70 12.34 10.43
C ALA A 485 -27.39 12.53 8.94
N THR A 486 -28.06 13.50 8.32
CA THR A 486 -27.86 13.88 6.91
C THR A 486 -27.46 15.36 6.76
N SER A 487 -27.09 16.00 7.85
CA SER A 487 -26.62 17.38 7.83
C SER A 487 -25.70 17.68 9.00
N LEU A 488 -24.68 18.50 8.76
CA LEU A 488 -23.71 18.94 9.75
C LEU A 488 -24.28 20.05 10.64
N THR A 489 -25.25 19.70 11.48
CA THR A 489 -25.98 20.63 12.37
C THR A 489 -26.12 20.07 13.77
N GLY A 490 -26.40 20.94 14.76
CA GLY A 490 -26.61 20.53 16.15
C GLY A 490 -25.37 19.81 16.73
N SER A 491 -25.60 18.66 17.37
CA SER A 491 -24.52 17.88 17.97
C SER A 491 -23.52 17.32 16.96
N VAL A 492 -23.94 17.07 15.72
CA VAL A 492 -23.08 16.56 14.65
C VAL A 492 -22.03 17.60 14.25
N ALA A 493 -22.37 18.88 14.28
CA ALA A 493 -21.40 19.97 14.01
C ALA A 493 -20.32 20.11 15.10
N GLU A 494 -20.51 19.50 16.25
CA GLU A 494 -19.56 19.48 17.35
C GLU A 494 -18.65 18.24 17.35
N GLU A 495 -18.92 17.26 16.52
CA GLU A 495 -18.09 16.06 16.37
C GLU A 495 -16.69 16.44 15.90
N SER A 496 -15.68 15.82 16.49
CA SER A 496 -14.30 16.19 16.26
C SER A 496 -13.41 14.97 16.30
N PHE A 497 -12.43 14.93 15.40
CA PHE A 497 -11.40 13.92 15.41
C PHE A 497 -10.53 14.02 16.68
N THR A 498 -10.15 12.85 17.17
CA THR A 498 -9.16 12.70 18.25
C THR A 498 -8.05 11.79 17.77
N THR A 499 -6.81 12.10 18.13
CA THR A 499 -5.64 11.27 17.80
C THR A 499 -5.60 10.03 18.69
N ILE A 500 -5.43 8.86 18.07
CA ILE A 500 -5.26 7.56 18.74
C ILE A 500 -3.78 7.17 18.77
N ALA A 501 -3.05 7.40 17.67
CA ALA A 501 -1.64 7.11 17.58
C ALA A 501 -0.89 8.13 16.74
N GLY A 502 0.40 8.33 17.04
CA GLY A 502 1.29 9.22 16.31
C GLY A 502 1.14 10.71 16.62
N PRO A 503 1.90 11.57 15.94
CA PRO A 503 2.94 11.19 14.99
C PRO A 503 4.20 10.66 15.68
N VAL A 504 4.95 9.78 14.99
CA VAL A 504 6.22 9.24 15.46
C VAL A 504 7.27 9.44 14.37
N TYR A 505 8.42 9.99 14.77
CA TYR A 505 9.53 10.13 13.84
C TYR A 505 9.99 8.77 13.30
N GLY A 506 10.21 8.71 11.99
CA GLY A 506 10.66 7.48 11.34
C GLY A 506 9.58 6.41 11.22
N GLU A 507 8.32 6.74 11.47
CA GLU A 507 7.20 5.83 11.32
C GLU A 507 6.07 6.48 10.51
N VAL A 508 5.50 5.72 9.58
CA VAL A 508 4.31 6.11 8.83
C VAL A 508 3.24 5.04 9.03
N TYR A 509 2.10 5.44 9.56
CA TYR A 509 0.92 4.59 9.65
C TYR A 509 0.27 4.48 8.27
N ARG A 510 0.04 3.25 7.82
CA ARG A 510 -0.44 2.96 6.47
C ARG A 510 -1.90 2.52 6.48
N GLY A 511 -2.19 1.39 7.05
CA GLY A 511 -3.52 0.81 7.12
C GLY A 511 -4.07 0.76 8.53
N VAL A 512 -5.38 0.69 8.65
CA VAL A 512 -6.09 0.48 9.90
C VAL A 512 -7.28 -0.44 9.65
N ALA A 513 -7.47 -1.43 10.52
CA ALA A 513 -8.62 -2.34 10.46
C ALA A 513 -9.11 -2.64 11.89
N TYR A 514 -10.43 -2.67 12.06
CA TYR A 514 -11.07 -2.99 13.35
C TYR A 514 -11.35 -4.48 13.46
N ALA A 515 -10.98 -5.06 14.58
CA ALA A 515 -11.25 -6.46 14.93
C ALA A 515 -12.51 -6.53 15.81
N GLU A 516 -13.60 -7.10 15.24
CA GLU A 516 -14.87 -7.33 15.95
C GLU A 516 -14.80 -8.53 16.88
#